data_7ef569ab54c04940d6b6800eae040a0d
#
_entry.id   7ef569ab54c04940d6b6800eae040a0d
#
_cell.length_a   1.000
_cell.length_b   1.000
_cell.length_c   1.000
_cell.angle_alpha   90.00
_cell.angle_beta   90.00
_cell.angle_gamma   90.00
#
_symmetry.space_group_name_H-M   'P 1'
#
loop_
_entity.id
_entity.type
_entity.pdbx_description
1 polymer ?
#
loop_
_entity_poly.entity_id
_entity_poly.type
_entity_poly.pdbx_seq_one_letter_code
_entity_poly.pdbx_strand_id
1 'polypeptide(L)'
;QRQMCIRDRYNSTSVAQREQVFKKDKEHIMQLAVDGAKLLKRLASETEGDFSFEYSPESFHGTEVDYAVDVCNAVLDVWEPDAAHKAIINIPATVETAMPHIFATQIEYVSKHLHHRENVVLSLHPHNDRGCGVSDAELGLLAGADRIEGTLFGNGERTGNVDIITLAMNMFSYGIDPKLDFADMPRIRETYERLTRMHVHERSPYAGDLVFSAFSGSHQDAIAKGMAWREEKKLKTWTVPYLPIDPMDVGRTYDADVIRINSQSGKGGI
;
A
#
# COMPACT_ATOMS: atom_id res chain seq x y z
N GLN A 1 2.69 4.09 -24.69
CA GLN A 1 2.48 3.31 -23.45
C GLN A 1 1.75 2.04 -23.83
N ARG A 2 2.39 0.88 -23.73
CA ARG A 2 1.69 -0.40 -23.76
C ARG A 2 0.85 -0.47 -22.50
N GLN A 3 -0.44 -0.37 -22.61
CA GLN A 3 -1.33 -0.71 -21.52
C GLN A 3 -1.33 -2.23 -21.40
N MET A 4 -0.61 -2.73 -20.41
CA MET A 4 -0.71 -4.12 -19.99
C MET A 4 -2.10 -4.33 -19.40
N CYS A 5 -2.89 -5.19 -20.00
CA CYS A 5 -4.21 -5.52 -19.50
C CYS A 5 -4.11 -6.57 -18.40
N ILE A 6 -4.12 -6.14 -17.14
CA ILE A 6 -4.28 -7.06 -16.01
C ILE A 6 -5.72 -7.54 -15.96
N ARG A 7 -5.91 -8.85 -15.81
CA ARG A 7 -7.22 -9.50 -15.62
C ARG A 7 -7.24 -10.14 -14.25
N ASP A 8 -7.88 -9.47 -13.29
CA ASP A 8 -8.07 -10.00 -11.94
C ASP A 8 -9.29 -10.91 -11.87
N ARG A 9 -9.09 -12.07 -11.26
CA ARG A 9 -10.14 -13.00 -10.87
C ARG A 9 -10.09 -13.17 -9.36
N TYR A 10 -11.15 -12.83 -8.67
CA TYR A 10 -11.25 -13.03 -7.24
C TYR A 10 -12.46 -13.89 -6.85
N ASN A 11 -12.36 -14.54 -5.74
CA ASN A 11 -13.48 -15.08 -4.99
C ASN A 11 -13.09 -15.19 -3.51
N SER A 12 -14.08 -15.04 -2.63
CA SER A 12 -13.81 -15.16 -1.21
C SER A 12 -13.53 -16.61 -0.81
N THR A 13 -12.51 -16.78 0.03
CA THR A 13 -12.05 -18.08 0.52
C THR A 13 -12.25 -18.28 2.02
N SER A 14 -12.70 -17.22 2.73
CA SER A 14 -12.85 -17.23 4.20
C SER A 14 -13.89 -18.23 4.71
N VAL A 15 -13.68 -18.68 5.94
CA VAL A 15 -14.62 -19.57 6.66
C VAL A 15 -16.03 -18.96 6.66
N ALA A 16 -16.15 -17.70 7.07
CA ALA A 16 -17.44 -17.02 7.14
C ALA A 16 -18.17 -16.96 5.80
N GLN A 17 -17.45 -16.66 4.71
CA GLN A 17 -18.03 -16.61 3.38
C GLN A 17 -18.45 -18.00 2.89
N ARG A 18 -17.61 -19.01 3.12
CA ARG A 18 -17.93 -20.39 2.75
C ARG A 18 -19.19 -20.89 3.43
N GLU A 19 -19.32 -20.67 4.74
CA GLU A 19 -20.42 -21.18 5.56
C GLU A 19 -21.70 -20.35 5.43
N GLN A 20 -21.60 -19.03 5.46
CA GLN A 20 -22.76 -18.15 5.59
C GLN A 20 -23.30 -17.69 4.22
N VAL A 21 -22.43 -17.44 3.25
CA VAL A 21 -22.78 -16.84 1.96
C VAL A 21 -22.88 -17.91 0.88
N PHE A 22 -21.79 -18.60 0.57
CA PHE A 22 -21.77 -19.61 -0.48
C PHE A 22 -22.45 -20.90 -0.07
N LYS A 23 -22.40 -21.24 1.22
CA LYS A 23 -22.86 -22.52 1.76
C LYS A 23 -22.21 -23.70 1.02
N LYS A 24 -20.88 -23.59 0.86
CA LYS A 24 -20.05 -24.53 0.13
C LYS A 24 -18.79 -24.85 0.93
N ASP A 25 -18.30 -26.07 0.72
CA ASP A 25 -17.04 -26.54 1.30
C ASP A 25 -15.81 -25.96 0.57
N LYS A 26 -14.61 -26.27 1.07
CA LYS A 26 -13.33 -25.85 0.52
C LYS A 26 -13.15 -26.28 -0.92
N GLU A 27 -13.53 -27.51 -1.25
CA GLU A 27 -13.35 -28.09 -2.58
C GLU A 27 -14.15 -27.34 -3.64
N HIS A 28 -15.42 -27.01 -3.35
CA HIS A 28 -16.26 -26.24 -4.28
C HIS A 28 -15.73 -24.81 -4.47
N ILE A 29 -15.24 -24.16 -3.39
CA ILE A 29 -14.69 -22.80 -3.50
C ILE A 29 -13.39 -22.79 -4.28
N MET A 30 -12.52 -23.78 -4.09
CA MET A 30 -11.31 -23.95 -4.91
C MET A 30 -11.69 -24.20 -6.38
N GLN A 31 -12.69 -25.02 -6.64
CA GLN A 31 -13.14 -25.29 -8.01
C GLN A 31 -13.65 -24.02 -8.72
N LEU A 32 -14.32 -23.11 -8.00
CA LEU A 32 -14.72 -21.80 -8.56
C LEU A 32 -13.51 -20.96 -9.01
N ALA A 33 -12.41 -20.98 -8.25
CA ALA A 33 -11.17 -20.29 -8.62
C ALA A 33 -10.54 -20.93 -9.87
N VAL A 34 -10.43 -22.24 -9.89
CA VAL A 34 -9.88 -23.02 -11.01
C VAL A 34 -10.70 -22.81 -12.29
N ASP A 35 -12.03 -22.87 -12.21
CA ASP A 35 -12.90 -22.66 -13.38
C ASP A 35 -12.77 -21.24 -13.93
N GLY A 36 -12.67 -20.25 -13.04
CA GLY A 36 -12.40 -18.87 -13.42
C GLY A 36 -11.03 -18.70 -14.09
N ALA A 37 -9.99 -19.34 -13.56
CA ALA A 37 -8.65 -19.33 -14.14
C ALA A 37 -8.61 -19.95 -15.55
N LYS A 38 -9.27 -21.09 -15.74
CA LYS A 38 -9.42 -21.74 -17.05
C LYS A 38 -10.16 -20.85 -18.05
N LEU A 39 -11.25 -20.21 -17.61
CA LEU A 39 -12.01 -19.29 -18.46
C LEU A 39 -11.16 -18.10 -18.92
N LEU A 40 -10.42 -17.47 -18.01
CA LEU A 40 -9.53 -16.35 -18.36
C LEU A 40 -8.43 -16.78 -19.34
N LYS A 41 -7.76 -17.92 -19.09
CA LYS A 41 -6.72 -18.46 -19.98
C LYS A 41 -7.27 -18.69 -21.39
N ARG A 42 -8.47 -19.27 -21.49
CA ARG A 42 -9.14 -19.50 -22.79
C ARG A 42 -9.49 -18.17 -23.49
N LEU A 43 -10.16 -17.25 -22.79
CA LEU A 43 -10.58 -15.96 -23.40
C LEU A 43 -9.38 -15.12 -23.84
N ALA A 44 -8.29 -15.12 -23.08
CA ALA A 44 -7.06 -14.44 -23.46
C ALA A 44 -6.43 -15.06 -24.72
N SER A 45 -6.47 -16.39 -24.85
CA SER A 45 -5.96 -17.07 -26.06
C SER A 45 -6.79 -16.82 -27.32
N GLU A 46 -8.08 -16.47 -27.16
CA GLU A 46 -9.02 -16.14 -28.23
C GLU A 46 -9.04 -14.64 -28.57
N THR A 47 -8.33 -13.80 -27.81
CA THR A 47 -8.36 -12.34 -27.92
C THR A 47 -6.98 -11.80 -28.24
N GLU A 48 -6.87 -10.92 -29.22
CA GLU A 48 -5.60 -10.24 -29.53
C GLU A 48 -5.23 -9.27 -28.40
N GLY A 49 -4.03 -9.36 -27.88
CA GLY A 49 -3.51 -8.49 -26.83
C GLY A 49 -2.44 -9.15 -25.96
N ASP A 50 -1.84 -8.35 -25.09
CA ASP A 50 -0.89 -8.78 -24.08
C ASP A 50 -1.60 -8.78 -22.72
N PHE A 51 -1.78 -9.95 -22.11
CA PHE A 51 -2.55 -10.12 -20.89
C PHE A 51 -1.66 -10.63 -19.75
N SER A 52 -1.79 -10.03 -18.59
CA SER A 52 -1.32 -10.58 -17.32
C SER A 52 -2.51 -11.01 -16.48
N PHE A 53 -2.39 -12.14 -15.83
CA PHE A 53 -3.43 -12.68 -14.97
C PHE A 53 -3.13 -12.38 -13.51
N GLU A 54 -4.19 -12.01 -12.79
CA GLU A 54 -4.16 -11.79 -11.36
C GLU A 54 -5.24 -12.64 -10.69
N TYR A 55 -4.90 -13.26 -9.55
CA TYR A 55 -5.85 -13.96 -8.70
C TYR A 55 -5.78 -13.44 -7.27
N SER A 56 -6.95 -13.16 -6.69
CA SER A 56 -7.09 -12.64 -5.33
C SER A 56 -7.97 -13.56 -4.49
N PRO A 57 -7.42 -14.33 -3.51
CA PRO A 57 -8.20 -15.06 -2.51
C PRO A 57 -8.79 -14.08 -1.50
N GLU A 58 -9.96 -13.52 -1.81
CA GLU A 58 -10.61 -12.48 -1.01
C GLU A 58 -10.87 -12.92 0.43
N SER A 59 -10.83 -11.98 1.37
CA SER A 59 -10.97 -12.22 2.81
C SER A 59 -9.89 -13.16 3.38
N PHE A 60 -8.63 -12.92 2.99
CA PHE A 60 -7.49 -13.75 3.39
C PHE A 60 -7.35 -13.88 4.91
N HIS A 61 -7.55 -12.82 5.69
CA HIS A 61 -7.46 -12.87 7.16
C HIS A 61 -8.50 -13.80 7.81
N GLY A 62 -9.59 -14.08 7.15
CA GLY A 62 -10.61 -15.03 7.59
C GLY A 62 -10.47 -16.43 6.98
N THR A 63 -9.35 -16.67 6.27
CA THR A 63 -9.07 -17.92 5.56
C THR A 63 -7.93 -18.65 6.26
N GLU A 64 -7.99 -19.97 6.33
CA GLU A 64 -6.84 -20.78 6.76
C GLU A 64 -5.70 -20.61 5.75
N VAL A 65 -4.50 -20.28 6.25
CA VAL A 65 -3.37 -19.89 5.39
C VAL A 65 -2.97 -21.00 4.42
N ASP A 66 -2.92 -22.24 4.90
CA ASP A 66 -2.63 -23.43 4.07
C ASP A 66 -3.63 -23.55 2.93
N TYR A 67 -4.93 -23.39 3.24
CA TYR A 67 -5.99 -23.47 2.23
C TYR A 67 -5.91 -22.30 1.24
N ALA A 68 -5.58 -21.11 1.66
CA ALA A 68 -5.35 -19.98 0.75
C ALA A 68 -4.21 -20.29 -0.24
N VAL A 69 -3.11 -20.87 0.26
CA VAL A 69 -1.99 -21.32 -0.58
C VAL A 69 -2.44 -22.42 -1.56
N ASP A 70 -3.19 -23.42 -1.10
CA ASP A 70 -3.70 -24.50 -1.95
C ASP A 70 -4.55 -23.96 -3.11
N VAL A 71 -5.45 -23.00 -2.83
CA VAL A 71 -6.27 -22.36 -3.87
C VAL A 71 -5.41 -21.56 -4.85
N CYS A 72 -4.44 -20.78 -4.35
CA CYS A 72 -3.51 -20.04 -5.21
C CYS A 72 -2.70 -20.97 -6.11
N ASN A 73 -2.18 -22.07 -5.56
CA ASN A 73 -1.42 -23.06 -6.31
C ASN A 73 -2.28 -23.76 -7.37
N ALA A 74 -3.53 -24.10 -7.04
CA ALA A 74 -4.45 -24.67 -8.03
C ALA A 74 -4.72 -23.72 -9.21
N VAL A 75 -4.77 -22.42 -8.98
CA VAL A 75 -4.88 -21.40 -10.04
C VAL A 75 -3.58 -21.28 -10.84
N LEU A 76 -2.42 -21.23 -10.15
CA LEU A 76 -1.11 -21.16 -10.80
C LEU A 76 -0.83 -22.37 -11.68
N ASP A 77 -1.25 -23.56 -11.25
CA ASP A 77 -1.11 -24.81 -12.04
C ASP A 77 -1.97 -24.79 -13.32
N VAL A 78 -3.06 -23.99 -13.37
CA VAL A 78 -3.82 -23.74 -14.59
C VAL A 78 -3.10 -22.74 -15.49
N TRP A 79 -2.56 -21.66 -14.92
CA TRP A 79 -1.94 -20.59 -15.71
C TRP A 79 -0.54 -20.93 -16.18
N GLU A 80 0.20 -21.73 -15.40
CA GLU A 80 1.58 -22.14 -15.70
C GLU A 80 2.49 -20.95 -16.03
N PRO A 81 2.64 -19.98 -15.10
CA PRO A 81 3.40 -18.78 -15.37
C PRO A 81 4.88 -19.07 -15.64
N ASP A 82 5.45 -18.30 -16.55
CA ASP A 82 6.87 -18.35 -16.91
C ASP A 82 7.54 -16.97 -16.78
N ALA A 83 8.82 -16.89 -17.11
CA ALA A 83 9.59 -15.66 -16.99
C ALA A 83 9.09 -14.53 -17.92
N ALA A 84 8.47 -14.86 -19.05
CA ALA A 84 7.92 -13.91 -20.01
C ALA A 84 6.49 -13.47 -19.64
N HIS A 85 5.73 -14.36 -19.01
CA HIS A 85 4.32 -14.17 -18.66
C HIS A 85 4.10 -14.49 -17.18
N LYS A 86 4.55 -13.59 -16.31
CA LYS A 86 4.36 -13.74 -14.87
C LYS A 86 2.88 -13.62 -14.49
N ALA A 87 2.45 -14.44 -13.54
CA ALA A 87 1.16 -14.27 -12.88
C ALA A 87 1.29 -13.39 -11.64
N ILE A 88 0.18 -12.79 -11.23
CA ILE A 88 0.07 -12.04 -9.98
C ILE A 88 -0.82 -12.84 -9.01
N ILE A 89 -0.32 -13.11 -7.83
CA ILE A 89 -1.13 -13.53 -6.69
C ILE A 89 -1.24 -12.34 -5.74
N ASN A 90 -2.47 -11.83 -5.60
CA ASN A 90 -2.74 -10.64 -4.79
C ASN A 90 -3.46 -11.05 -3.51
N ILE A 91 -2.85 -10.79 -2.36
CA ILE A 91 -3.37 -11.20 -1.03
C ILE A 91 -4.08 -9.99 -0.39
N PRO A 92 -5.43 -9.98 -0.38
CA PRO A 92 -6.17 -8.88 0.20
C PRO A 92 -6.39 -9.10 1.71
N ALA A 93 -5.89 -8.18 2.52
CA ALA A 93 -6.38 -7.99 3.88
C ALA A 93 -7.74 -7.25 3.81
N THR A 94 -8.76 -7.93 3.27
CA THR A 94 -10.08 -7.36 2.92
C THR A 94 -10.74 -6.67 4.10
N VAL A 95 -10.62 -7.26 5.29
CA VAL A 95 -10.89 -6.60 6.56
C VAL A 95 -9.66 -6.84 7.44
N GLU A 96 -9.03 -5.76 7.87
CA GLU A 96 -7.84 -5.82 8.70
C GLU A 96 -8.19 -6.33 10.09
N THR A 97 -7.98 -7.62 10.36
CA THR A 97 -8.32 -8.26 11.63
C THR A 97 -7.12 -8.76 12.43
N ALA A 98 -5.96 -8.86 11.81
CA ALA A 98 -4.72 -9.31 12.45
C ALA A 98 -3.80 -8.13 12.80
N MET A 99 -2.80 -8.37 13.63
CA MET A 99 -1.70 -7.42 13.84
C MET A 99 -0.71 -7.50 12.65
N PRO A 100 -0.02 -6.40 12.28
CA PRO A 100 0.83 -6.37 11.09
C PRO A 100 1.93 -7.44 11.05
N HIS A 101 2.55 -7.77 12.18
CA HIS A 101 3.55 -8.83 12.22
C HIS A 101 2.95 -10.23 12.02
N ILE A 102 1.69 -10.47 12.41
CA ILE A 102 0.99 -11.72 12.13
C ILE A 102 0.72 -11.81 10.61
N PHE A 103 0.20 -10.74 10.01
CA PHE A 103 0.02 -10.68 8.56
C PHE A 103 1.34 -10.93 7.82
N ALA A 104 2.42 -10.26 8.21
CA ALA A 104 3.74 -10.47 7.61
C ALA A 104 4.21 -11.94 7.72
N THR A 105 4.00 -12.59 8.87
CA THR A 105 4.32 -14.03 9.01
C THR A 105 3.51 -14.89 8.06
N GLN A 106 2.23 -14.58 7.86
CA GLN A 106 1.38 -15.27 6.89
C GLN A 106 1.87 -15.04 5.45
N ILE A 107 2.28 -13.81 5.10
CA ILE A 107 2.84 -13.49 3.79
C ILE A 107 4.16 -14.23 3.54
N GLU A 108 5.03 -14.32 4.55
CA GLU A 108 6.26 -15.11 4.44
C GLU A 108 5.95 -16.59 4.16
N TYR A 109 4.93 -17.13 4.84
CA TYR A 109 4.47 -18.50 4.59
C TYR A 109 3.94 -18.66 3.15
N VAL A 110 3.06 -17.78 2.70
CA VAL A 110 2.55 -17.77 1.32
C VAL A 110 3.70 -17.70 0.32
N SER A 111 4.62 -16.75 0.49
CA SER A 111 5.78 -16.58 -0.40
C SER A 111 6.63 -17.85 -0.53
N LYS A 112 6.78 -18.63 0.55
CA LYS A 112 7.58 -19.87 0.57
C LYS A 112 6.87 -21.09 -0.01
N HIS A 113 5.54 -21.07 -0.12
CA HIS A 113 4.75 -22.24 -0.51
C HIS A 113 4.01 -22.07 -1.84
N LEU A 114 4.09 -20.93 -2.50
CA LEU A 114 3.54 -20.73 -3.84
C LEU A 114 4.34 -21.55 -4.87
N HIS A 115 3.62 -22.25 -5.74
CA HIS A 115 4.20 -22.86 -6.93
C HIS A 115 4.72 -21.78 -7.89
N HIS A 116 5.76 -22.07 -8.64
CA HIS A 116 6.35 -21.15 -9.62
C HIS A 116 6.71 -19.78 -9.03
N ARG A 117 7.12 -19.71 -7.76
CA ARG A 117 7.34 -18.44 -7.04
C ARG A 117 8.20 -17.42 -7.81
N GLU A 118 9.20 -17.85 -8.54
CA GLU A 118 10.09 -17.03 -9.37
C GLU A 118 9.35 -16.36 -10.55
N ASN A 119 8.23 -16.92 -10.97
CA ASN A 119 7.37 -16.43 -12.05
C ASN A 119 6.06 -15.80 -11.51
N VAL A 120 5.97 -15.58 -10.20
CA VAL A 120 4.82 -14.96 -9.55
C VAL A 120 5.21 -13.61 -8.97
N VAL A 121 4.40 -12.60 -9.22
CA VAL A 121 4.41 -11.33 -8.48
C VAL A 121 3.47 -11.48 -7.29
N LEU A 122 4.03 -11.57 -6.09
CA LEU A 122 3.24 -11.59 -4.85
C LEU A 122 2.86 -10.17 -4.50
N SER A 123 1.60 -9.85 -4.67
CA SER A 123 1.00 -8.54 -4.39
C SER A 123 0.20 -8.55 -3.10
N LEU A 124 0.15 -7.43 -2.41
CA LEU A 124 -0.68 -7.27 -1.21
C LEU A 124 -1.66 -6.11 -1.41
N HIS A 125 -2.86 -6.28 -0.88
CA HIS A 125 -3.94 -5.29 -0.93
C HIS A 125 -4.50 -5.03 0.47
N PRO A 126 -3.77 -4.32 1.34
CA PRO A 126 -4.24 -4.05 2.69
C PRO A 126 -5.34 -3.00 2.73
N HIS A 127 -6.40 -3.27 3.51
CA HIS A 127 -7.31 -2.26 4.02
C HIS A 127 -6.77 -1.64 5.32
N ASN A 128 -7.51 -0.71 5.91
CA ASN A 128 -7.02 0.11 7.02
C ASN A 128 -8.00 0.09 8.22
N ASP A 129 -8.70 -1.02 8.44
CA ASP A 129 -9.76 -1.11 9.46
C ASP A 129 -9.24 -0.92 10.89
N ARG A 130 -7.97 -1.24 11.14
CA ARG A 130 -7.29 -1.05 12.43
C ARG A 130 -6.31 0.14 12.42
N GLY A 131 -6.22 0.88 11.31
CA GLY A 131 -5.25 1.96 11.14
C GLY A 131 -3.82 1.47 10.89
N CYS A 132 -3.63 0.22 10.47
CA CYS A 132 -2.31 -0.40 10.32
C CYS A 132 -1.97 -0.73 8.85
N GLY A 133 -2.78 -0.32 7.88
CA GLY A 133 -2.60 -0.69 6.47
C GLY A 133 -1.21 -0.38 5.91
N VAL A 134 -0.60 0.74 6.31
CA VAL A 134 0.80 1.06 5.91
C VAL A 134 1.78 0.09 6.55
N SER A 135 1.61 -0.24 7.82
CA SER A 135 2.48 -1.21 8.53
C SER A 135 2.33 -2.62 7.96
N ASP A 136 1.11 -3.02 7.57
CA ASP A 136 0.87 -4.29 6.89
C ASP A 136 1.63 -4.36 5.56
N ALA A 137 1.61 -3.26 4.79
CA ALA A 137 2.34 -3.18 3.53
C ALA A 137 3.86 -3.22 3.74
N GLU A 138 4.41 -2.40 4.66
CA GLU A 138 5.85 -2.35 4.94
C GLU A 138 6.39 -3.70 5.42
N LEU A 139 5.73 -4.31 6.41
CA LEU A 139 6.15 -5.61 6.93
C LEU A 139 5.91 -6.74 5.92
N GLY A 140 4.86 -6.64 5.10
CA GLY A 140 4.59 -7.58 4.02
C GLY A 140 5.67 -7.56 2.94
N LEU A 141 6.19 -6.38 2.56
CA LEU A 141 7.33 -6.26 1.65
C LEU A 141 8.59 -6.91 2.25
N LEU A 142 8.86 -6.69 3.53
CA LEU A 142 9.98 -7.35 4.22
C LEU A 142 9.79 -8.88 4.30
N ALA A 143 8.56 -9.35 4.32
CA ALA A 143 8.20 -10.77 4.35
C ALA A 143 8.25 -11.46 2.96
N GLY A 144 8.57 -10.71 1.91
CA GLY A 144 8.79 -11.27 0.57
C GLY A 144 7.70 -10.95 -0.44
N ALA A 145 6.82 -9.99 -0.20
CA ALA A 145 5.95 -9.45 -1.23
C ALA A 145 6.74 -8.58 -2.23
N ASP A 146 6.28 -8.56 -3.48
CA ASP A 146 6.93 -7.85 -4.59
C ASP A 146 6.20 -6.55 -4.94
N ARG A 147 4.92 -6.43 -4.60
CA ARG A 147 4.03 -5.34 -5.02
C ARG A 147 3.00 -5.02 -3.94
N ILE A 148 2.60 -3.75 -3.85
CA ILE A 148 1.48 -3.31 -3.02
C ILE A 148 0.44 -2.64 -3.90
N GLU A 149 -0.82 -2.94 -3.64
CA GLU A 149 -1.98 -2.21 -4.15
C GLU A 149 -2.58 -1.36 -3.05
N GLY A 150 -2.91 -0.15 -3.39
CA GLY A 150 -3.53 0.78 -2.47
C GLY A 150 -4.08 2.00 -3.22
N THR A 151 -4.41 3.05 -2.49
CA THR A 151 -5.03 4.23 -3.08
C THR A 151 -4.36 5.51 -2.59
N LEU A 152 -4.52 6.59 -3.34
CA LEU A 152 -4.08 7.91 -2.91
C LEU A 152 -4.87 8.31 -1.66
N PHE A 153 -4.14 8.70 -0.61
CA PHE A 153 -4.69 9.13 0.69
C PHE A 153 -5.56 8.06 1.38
N GLY A 154 -5.37 6.79 1.03
CA GLY A 154 -6.09 5.69 1.66
C GLY A 154 -7.58 5.61 1.32
N ASN A 155 -8.04 6.23 0.22
CA ASN A 155 -9.44 6.17 -0.18
C ASN A 155 -9.90 4.72 -0.41
N GLY A 156 -11.12 4.39 -0.03
CA GLY A 156 -11.68 3.06 -0.22
C GLY A 156 -12.88 2.78 0.67
N GLU A 157 -13.30 1.53 0.68
CA GLU A 157 -14.43 1.09 1.51
C GLU A 157 -14.12 1.16 3.00
N ARG A 158 -15.12 1.40 3.82
CA ARG A 158 -15.06 1.49 5.30
C ARG A 158 -14.05 2.54 5.74
N THR A 159 -12.89 2.13 6.24
CA THR A 159 -11.77 3.00 6.68
C THR A 159 -10.74 3.26 5.57
N GLY A 160 -10.98 2.68 4.38
CA GLY A 160 -10.11 2.82 3.21
C GLY A 160 -9.08 1.71 3.05
N ASN A 161 -8.20 1.90 2.09
CA ASN A 161 -7.08 1.03 1.77
C ASN A 161 -5.76 1.58 2.37
N VAL A 162 -4.67 0.86 2.18
CA VAL A 162 -3.34 1.41 2.44
C VAL A 162 -3.14 2.71 1.66
N ASP A 163 -2.65 3.74 2.34
CA ASP A 163 -2.28 5.01 1.69
C ASP A 163 -0.93 4.86 0.97
N ILE A 164 -1.00 4.82 -0.36
CA ILE A 164 0.19 4.70 -1.22
C ILE A 164 1.13 5.89 -1.05
N ILE A 165 0.62 7.09 -0.76
CA ILE A 165 1.48 8.27 -0.56
C ILE A 165 2.33 8.06 0.68
N THR A 166 1.71 7.71 1.80
CA THR A 166 2.44 7.45 3.05
C THR A 166 3.45 6.32 2.88
N LEU A 167 3.05 5.20 2.28
CA LEU A 167 3.94 4.07 2.02
C LEU A 167 5.14 4.47 1.15
N ALA A 168 4.89 5.13 0.01
CA ALA A 168 5.94 5.52 -0.92
C ALA A 168 6.92 6.54 -0.30
N MET A 169 6.42 7.50 0.47
CA MET A 169 7.27 8.49 1.14
C MET A 169 8.06 7.88 2.30
N ASN A 170 7.51 6.87 2.99
CA ASN A 170 8.25 6.08 3.96
C ASN A 170 9.42 5.34 3.28
N MET A 171 9.18 4.68 2.14
CA MET A 171 10.24 4.03 1.35
C MET A 171 11.30 5.05 0.91
N PHE A 172 10.88 6.20 0.39
CA PHE A 172 11.78 7.27 -0.02
C PHE A 172 12.66 7.75 1.13
N SER A 173 12.12 7.91 2.33
CA SER A 173 12.87 8.34 3.52
C SER A 173 13.95 7.32 3.94
N TYR A 174 13.82 6.07 3.53
CA TYR A 174 14.81 5.00 3.70
C TYR A 174 15.76 4.86 2.50
N GLY A 175 15.66 5.74 1.50
CA GLY A 175 16.50 5.72 0.30
C GLY A 175 16.06 4.67 -0.73
N ILE A 176 14.83 4.18 -0.65
CA ILE A 176 14.23 3.24 -1.61
C ILE A 176 13.37 4.04 -2.58
N ASP A 177 13.67 3.96 -3.87
CA ASP A 177 12.89 4.60 -4.92
C ASP A 177 11.56 3.85 -5.14
N PRO A 178 10.41 4.45 -4.76
CA PRO A 178 9.09 3.80 -4.91
C PRO A 178 8.59 3.77 -6.36
N LYS A 179 9.35 4.34 -7.32
CA LYS A 179 8.96 4.52 -8.73
C LYS A 179 7.69 5.38 -8.92
N LEU A 180 7.40 6.23 -7.96
CA LEU A 180 6.29 7.18 -7.95
C LEU A 180 6.82 8.60 -7.75
N ASP A 181 6.21 9.57 -8.41
CA ASP A 181 6.60 10.97 -8.31
C ASP A 181 5.55 11.76 -7.50
N PHE A 182 5.96 12.20 -6.33
CA PHE A 182 5.17 13.03 -5.42
C PHE A 182 5.82 14.42 -5.18
N ALA A 183 6.69 14.85 -6.09
CA ALA A 183 7.39 16.13 -5.98
C ALA A 183 6.46 17.36 -6.03
N ASP A 184 5.22 17.21 -6.47
CA ASP A 184 4.18 18.25 -6.42
C ASP A 184 2.95 17.75 -5.65
N MET A 185 3.12 17.50 -4.36
CA MET A 185 2.06 17.03 -3.47
C MET A 185 0.85 17.98 -3.40
N PRO A 186 1.02 19.32 -3.40
CA PRO A 186 -0.12 20.23 -3.43
C PRO A 186 -1.05 19.98 -4.62
N ARG A 187 -0.51 19.79 -5.81
CA ARG A 187 -1.27 19.52 -7.03
C ARG A 187 -1.96 18.16 -7.00
N ILE A 188 -1.27 17.15 -6.47
CA ILE A 188 -1.85 15.80 -6.31
C ILE A 188 -3.05 15.85 -5.37
N ARG A 189 -2.91 16.52 -4.22
CA ARG A 189 -3.98 16.72 -3.25
C ARG A 189 -5.15 17.48 -3.86
N GLU A 190 -4.92 18.63 -4.49
CA GLU A 190 -5.96 19.42 -5.16
C GLU A 190 -6.73 18.57 -6.19
N THR A 191 -6.00 17.79 -6.98
CA THR A 191 -6.61 16.93 -7.98
C THR A 191 -7.48 15.85 -7.34
N TYR A 192 -6.98 15.19 -6.29
CA TYR A 192 -7.73 14.20 -5.53
C TYR A 192 -9.02 14.80 -4.94
N GLU A 193 -8.92 15.92 -4.20
CA GLU A 193 -10.07 16.57 -3.56
C GLU A 193 -11.12 17.02 -4.59
N ARG A 194 -10.68 17.55 -5.71
CA ARG A 194 -11.56 17.98 -6.80
C ARG A 194 -12.32 16.81 -7.42
N LEU A 195 -11.66 15.67 -7.65
CA LEU A 195 -12.25 14.50 -8.31
C LEU A 195 -13.12 13.68 -7.37
N THR A 196 -12.68 13.47 -6.14
CA THR A 196 -13.39 12.61 -5.17
C THR A 196 -14.42 13.36 -4.32
N ARG A 197 -14.30 14.69 -4.21
CA ARG A 197 -15.06 15.54 -3.27
C ARG A 197 -14.76 15.22 -1.78
N MET A 198 -13.66 14.53 -1.51
CA MET A 198 -13.18 14.23 -0.16
C MET A 198 -12.01 15.14 0.16
N HIS A 199 -11.88 15.53 1.44
CA HIS A 199 -10.76 16.35 1.91
C HIS A 199 -9.65 15.48 2.49
N VAL A 200 -8.40 15.84 2.18
CA VAL A 200 -7.23 15.27 2.82
C VAL A 200 -7.08 15.92 4.20
N HIS A 201 -7.01 15.08 5.23
CA HIS A 201 -6.90 15.56 6.61
C HIS A 201 -5.63 16.40 6.82
N GLU A 202 -5.72 17.48 7.62
CA GLU A 202 -4.61 18.43 7.82
C GLU A 202 -3.35 17.80 8.43
N ARG A 203 -3.47 16.62 9.04
CA ARG A 203 -2.37 15.84 9.63
C ARG A 203 -2.06 14.56 8.85
N SER A 204 -2.57 14.42 7.62
CA SER A 204 -2.15 13.29 6.78
C SER A 204 -0.66 13.33 6.54
N PRO A 205 0.07 12.24 6.76
CA PRO A 205 1.52 12.21 6.58
C PRO A 205 1.94 12.79 5.23
N TYR A 206 2.98 13.60 5.21
CA TYR A 206 3.58 14.25 4.04
C TYR A 206 2.69 15.24 3.27
N ALA A 207 1.37 15.13 3.33
CA ALA A 207 0.44 15.87 2.48
C ALA A 207 -0.41 16.92 3.22
N GLY A 208 -0.71 16.69 4.49
CA GLY A 208 -1.58 17.56 5.28
C GLY A 208 -1.00 18.96 5.50
N ASP A 209 -1.86 19.96 5.69
CA ASP A 209 -1.43 21.37 5.83
C ASP A 209 -0.53 21.61 7.03
N LEU A 210 -0.65 20.81 8.09
CA LEU A 210 0.05 20.99 9.37
C LEU A 210 1.32 20.14 9.53
N VAL A 211 1.67 19.31 8.54
CA VAL A 211 2.75 18.33 8.73
C VAL A 211 4.15 18.92 8.69
N PHE A 212 4.33 20.11 8.12
CA PHE A 212 5.59 20.85 8.09
C PHE A 212 5.53 22.15 8.90
N SER A 213 4.75 22.16 9.97
CA SER A 213 4.65 23.30 10.90
C SER A 213 4.97 22.87 12.33
N ALA A 214 5.54 23.76 13.11
CA ALA A 214 5.78 23.58 14.53
C ALA A 214 5.11 24.70 15.34
N PHE A 215 4.49 24.37 16.47
CA PHE A 215 3.80 25.33 17.33
C PHE A 215 4.61 25.72 18.57
N SER A 216 5.54 24.87 19.01
CA SER A 216 6.43 25.15 20.14
C SER A 216 7.60 26.02 19.69
N GLY A 217 7.87 27.13 20.43
CA GLY A 217 9.00 27.99 20.12
C GLY A 217 10.36 27.27 20.17
N SER A 218 10.53 26.30 21.07
CA SER A 218 11.74 25.49 21.11
C SER A 218 11.91 24.59 19.88
N HIS A 219 10.82 24.07 19.31
CA HIS A 219 10.86 23.29 18.08
C HIS A 219 11.17 24.18 16.87
N GLN A 220 10.55 25.36 16.78
CA GLN A 220 10.81 26.34 15.72
C GLN A 220 12.28 26.78 15.72
N ASP A 221 12.84 27.10 16.89
CA ASP A 221 14.26 27.45 17.04
C ASP A 221 15.19 26.31 16.63
N ALA A 222 14.86 25.06 17.00
CA ALA A 222 15.66 23.91 16.63
C ALA A 222 15.61 23.63 15.12
N ILE A 223 14.46 23.78 14.48
CA ILE A 223 14.31 23.66 13.02
C ILE A 223 15.14 24.73 12.32
N ALA A 224 15.00 26.00 12.73
CA ALA A 224 15.76 27.12 12.14
C ALA A 224 17.28 26.89 12.23
N LYS A 225 17.77 26.45 13.41
CA LYS A 225 19.19 26.11 13.61
C LYS A 225 19.61 24.90 12.76
N GLY A 226 18.77 23.89 12.64
CA GLY A 226 19.03 22.71 11.81
C GLY A 226 19.12 23.05 10.34
N MET A 227 18.23 23.90 9.83
CA MET A 227 18.29 24.41 8.45
C MET A 227 19.57 25.20 8.20
N ALA A 228 19.91 26.15 9.06
CA ALA A 228 21.15 26.96 8.95
C ALA A 228 22.41 26.07 9.00
N TRP A 229 22.45 25.08 9.89
CA TRP A 229 23.55 24.11 9.97
C TRP A 229 23.71 23.29 8.70
N ARG A 230 22.58 22.79 8.16
CA ARG A 230 22.59 22.03 6.90
C ARG A 230 23.15 22.86 5.75
N GLU A 231 22.76 24.12 5.63
CA GLU A 231 23.25 25.04 4.62
C GLU A 231 24.74 25.33 4.78
N GLU A 232 25.18 25.71 6.00
CA GLU A 232 26.59 25.97 6.31
C GLU A 232 27.51 24.80 5.97
N LYS A 233 27.10 23.58 6.34
CA LYS A 233 27.87 22.34 6.13
C LYS A 233 27.67 21.73 4.75
N LYS A 234 26.76 22.25 3.93
CA LYS A 234 26.38 21.72 2.60
C LYS A 234 26.04 20.23 2.65
N LEU A 235 25.28 19.84 3.69
CA LEU A 235 24.91 18.43 3.90
C LEU A 235 23.94 17.98 2.81
N LYS A 236 24.21 16.80 2.24
CA LYS A 236 23.32 16.16 1.25
C LYS A 236 22.21 15.36 1.89
N THR A 237 22.45 14.87 3.11
CA THR A 237 21.46 14.10 3.88
C THR A 237 20.56 15.02 4.67
N TRP A 238 19.29 14.63 4.83
CA TRP A 238 18.34 15.36 5.66
C TRP A 238 18.50 14.96 7.13
N THR A 239 18.77 15.94 7.98
CA THR A 239 18.96 15.75 9.43
C THR A 239 18.37 16.88 10.26
N VAL A 240 17.45 17.65 9.70
CA VAL A 240 16.80 18.75 10.39
C VAL A 240 15.90 18.23 11.51
N PRO A 241 16.03 18.73 12.76
CA PRO A 241 15.17 18.29 13.86
C PRO A 241 13.69 18.49 13.55
N TYR A 242 12.84 17.58 14.06
CA TYR A 242 11.38 17.60 13.96
C TYR A 242 10.78 17.52 12.56
N LEU A 243 11.56 17.48 11.50
CA LEU A 243 11.10 17.31 10.13
C LEU A 243 11.64 15.97 9.55
N PRO A 244 10.75 15.00 9.22
CA PRO A 244 11.17 13.66 8.80
C PRO A 244 11.84 13.65 7.42
N ILE A 245 11.47 14.59 6.54
CA ILE A 245 12.03 14.79 5.19
C ILE A 245 12.21 16.29 4.91
N ASP A 246 12.92 16.61 3.83
CA ASP A 246 12.92 17.95 3.27
C ASP A 246 11.51 18.26 2.70
N PRO A 247 10.81 19.30 3.19
CA PRO A 247 9.54 19.67 2.60
C PRO A 247 9.59 19.92 1.09
N MET A 248 10.75 20.32 0.57
CA MET A 248 10.96 20.54 -0.87
C MET A 248 10.86 19.25 -1.69
N ASP A 249 11.11 18.08 -1.10
CA ASP A 249 10.96 16.79 -1.79
C ASP A 249 9.51 16.50 -2.21
N VAL A 250 8.55 17.15 -1.57
CA VAL A 250 7.12 17.07 -1.88
C VAL A 250 6.54 18.40 -2.39
N GLY A 251 7.39 19.30 -2.88
CA GLY A 251 6.98 20.60 -3.45
C GLY A 251 6.43 21.59 -2.41
N ARG A 252 6.85 21.46 -1.15
CA ARG A 252 6.42 22.35 -0.04
C ARG A 252 7.62 23.06 0.61
N THR A 253 7.30 23.98 1.48
CA THR A 253 8.29 24.67 2.32
C THR A 253 7.95 24.47 3.79
N TYR A 254 8.93 24.64 4.65
CA TYR A 254 8.66 24.76 6.08
C TYR A 254 7.97 26.11 6.36
N ASP A 255 6.79 26.07 7.00
CA ASP A 255 6.00 27.27 7.31
C ASP A 255 6.52 27.93 8.60
N ALA A 256 7.69 28.58 8.51
CA ALA A 256 8.30 29.30 9.65
C ALA A 256 7.52 30.55 10.05
N ASP A 257 6.85 31.19 9.10
CA ASP A 257 6.24 32.52 9.28
C ASP A 257 4.78 32.48 9.75
N VAL A 258 4.18 31.30 9.85
CA VAL A 258 2.83 31.19 10.40
C VAL A 258 2.93 31.10 11.93
N ILE A 259 2.95 32.23 12.62
CA ILE A 259 2.74 32.27 14.08
C ILE A 259 1.32 31.74 14.34
N ARG A 260 1.20 30.43 14.48
CA ARG A 260 -0.06 29.80 14.90
C ARG A 260 -0.08 29.72 16.41
N ILE A 261 -0.39 30.83 17.06
CA ILE A 261 -0.61 30.89 18.51
C ILE A 261 -1.88 30.06 18.80
N ASN A 262 -1.74 29.01 19.58
CA ASN A 262 -2.85 28.21 20.05
C ASN A 262 -2.64 27.78 21.51
N SER A 263 -3.52 26.97 22.07
CA SER A 263 -3.43 26.49 23.46
C SER A 263 -2.15 25.71 23.79
N GLN A 264 -1.37 25.31 22.79
CA GLN A 264 -0.09 24.60 22.94
C GLN A 264 1.13 25.51 22.79
N SER A 265 0.91 26.78 22.44
CA SER A 265 2.00 27.76 22.30
C SER A 265 2.48 28.20 23.67
N GLY A 266 3.78 28.03 23.95
CA GLY A 266 4.42 28.52 25.16
C GLY A 266 5.01 29.92 24.96
N LYS A 267 5.64 30.48 26.06
CA LYS A 267 6.27 31.83 26.05
C LYS A 267 7.31 32.04 24.92
N GLY A 268 7.90 30.98 24.36
CA GLY A 268 8.86 31.11 23.27
C GLY A 268 8.24 31.11 21.85
N GLY A 269 6.91 30.97 21.75
CA GLY A 269 6.17 31.07 20.49
C GLY A 269 5.37 32.37 20.36
N ILE A 270 5.46 33.25 21.36
CA ILE A 270 4.91 34.60 21.41
C ILE A 270 6.09 35.56 21.29
#